data_eb2d5803e0f2a05e1aa43de062286e65
#
_entry.id   eb2d5803e0f2a05e1aa43de062286e65
#
_cell.length_a   1.000
_cell.length_b   1.000
_cell.length_c   1.000
_cell.angle_alpha   90.00
_cell.angle_beta   90.00
_cell.angle_gamma   90.00
#
_symmetry.space_group_name_H-M   'P 1'
#
loop_
_entity.id
_entity.type
_entity.pdbx_description
1 polymer ?
#
loop_
_entity_poly.entity_id
_entity_poly.type
_entity_poly.pdbx_seq_one_letter_code
_entity_poly.pdbx_strand_id
1 'polypeptide(L)'
;MKFEKLRLIQEESPRPAAENMAIDETLFLTAAYPVLRSYRWVRPSVSFGYFTPWSEVALPFAGRDLVRRWNGGGIVEHGQDFTYSLICPGTKNLPTTIEFYRVVHLAISNILQENGSPVEMVSLSEPVLSLACFEKAVQFDLKLRGQKIAGAAIRRSPKGLLLQGSIQRLEVPAHFEVLLANALGEHVDSSALSDLMMEQAAYLAKEKYSAAEWNRRR
;
A
#
# COMPACT_ATOMS: atom_id res chain seq x y z
N MET A 1 -12.86 10.05 10.55
CA MET A 1 -11.69 9.91 11.44
C MET A 1 -10.54 10.62 10.77
N LYS A 2 -9.90 11.55 11.47
CA LYS A 2 -8.62 12.15 11.08
C LYS A 2 -7.59 11.84 12.16
N PHE A 3 -6.33 11.71 11.76
CA PHE A 3 -5.23 11.64 12.70
C PHE A 3 -4.90 13.05 13.19
N GLU A 4 -4.70 13.25 14.48
CA GLU A 4 -4.26 14.53 15.02
C GLU A 4 -2.95 14.99 14.38
N LYS A 5 -2.00 14.07 14.20
CA LYS A 5 -0.73 14.28 13.53
C LYS A 5 -0.46 13.18 12.51
N LEU A 6 -0.03 13.56 11.30
CA LEU A 6 0.34 12.64 10.21
C LEU A 6 1.66 13.08 9.58
N ARG A 7 2.60 12.16 9.46
CA ARG A 7 3.82 12.37 8.70
C ARG A 7 3.59 11.99 7.25
N LEU A 8 3.91 12.88 6.32
CA LEU A 8 3.96 12.59 4.90
C LEU A 8 5.41 12.34 4.46
N ILE A 9 5.65 11.20 3.81
CA ILE A 9 6.91 10.87 3.16
C ILE A 9 6.62 10.71 1.66
N GLN A 10 7.19 11.61 0.86
CA GLN A 10 7.10 11.59 -0.59
C GLN A 10 8.44 11.13 -1.14
N GLU A 11 8.47 9.97 -1.80
CA GLU A 11 9.71 9.48 -2.43
C GLU A 11 9.66 9.76 -3.93
N GLU A 12 10.46 10.71 -4.37
CA GLU A 12 10.58 11.08 -5.79
C GLU A 12 11.35 10.02 -6.59
N SER A 13 12.39 9.44 -5.97
CA SER A 13 13.20 8.41 -6.60
C SER A 13 12.57 7.03 -6.48
N PRO A 14 12.37 6.32 -7.62
CA PRO A 14 11.86 4.96 -7.59
C PRO A 14 12.86 4.00 -6.93
N ARG A 15 12.33 2.94 -6.28
CA ARG A 15 13.13 1.93 -5.56
C ARG A 15 12.85 0.51 -6.04
N PRO A 16 13.81 -0.42 -5.84
CA PRO A 16 13.58 -1.86 -6.00
C PRO A 16 12.44 -2.36 -5.10
N ALA A 17 11.77 -3.43 -5.52
CA ALA A 17 10.63 -3.99 -4.82
C ALA A 17 10.97 -4.40 -3.36
N ALA A 18 12.12 -5.02 -3.14
CA ALA A 18 12.57 -5.41 -1.81
C ALA A 18 12.77 -4.21 -0.87
N GLU A 19 13.32 -3.10 -1.39
CA GLU A 19 13.52 -1.88 -0.59
C GLU A 19 12.19 -1.23 -0.21
N ASN A 20 11.23 -1.15 -1.15
CA ASN A 20 9.91 -0.60 -0.87
C ASN A 20 9.22 -1.33 0.29
N MET A 21 9.26 -2.67 0.27
CA MET A 21 8.68 -3.48 1.35
C MET A 21 9.44 -3.36 2.66
N ALA A 22 10.75 -3.26 2.60
CA ALA A 22 11.61 -3.10 3.78
C ALA A 22 11.39 -1.74 4.46
N ILE A 23 11.25 -0.66 3.70
CA ILE A 23 10.96 0.68 4.23
C ILE A 23 9.60 0.68 4.94
N ASP A 24 8.57 0.10 4.34
CA ASP A 24 7.25 0.01 4.96
C ASP A 24 7.27 -0.76 6.28
N GLU A 25 8.00 -1.87 6.34
CA GLU A 25 8.17 -2.63 7.59
C GLU A 25 9.00 -1.86 8.61
N THR A 26 10.08 -1.20 8.20
CA THR A 26 10.89 -0.36 9.09
C THR A 26 10.05 0.76 9.70
N LEU A 27 9.29 1.48 8.89
CA LEU A 27 8.37 2.51 9.38
C LEU A 27 7.33 1.93 10.34
N PHE A 28 6.76 0.77 10.03
CA PHE A 28 5.81 0.11 10.91
C PHE A 28 6.41 -0.26 12.28
N LEU A 29 7.68 -0.58 12.33
CA LEU A 29 8.39 -0.96 13.57
C LEU A 29 8.88 0.23 14.38
N THR A 30 9.13 1.39 13.75
CA THR A 30 9.86 2.51 14.36
C THR A 30 9.08 3.83 14.41
N ALA A 31 8.00 3.99 13.64
CA ALA A 31 7.24 5.23 13.63
C ALA A 31 6.58 5.51 14.99
N ALA A 32 6.68 6.77 15.45
CA ALA A 32 6.07 7.21 16.70
C ALA A 32 4.61 7.65 16.54
N TYR A 33 4.20 8.04 15.34
CA TYR A 33 2.85 8.48 14.99
C TYR A 33 2.54 8.12 13.52
N PRO A 34 1.30 8.26 13.06
CA PRO A 34 0.89 7.84 11.72
C PRO A 34 1.76 8.41 10.60
N VAL A 35 2.03 7.57 9.60
CA VAL A 35 2.85 7.90 8.42
C VAL A 35 2.11 7.51 7.16
N LEU A 36 1.92 8.47 6.25
CA LEU A 36 1.55 8.21 4.86
C LEU A 36 2.83 8.30 4.02
N ARG A 37 3.13 7.25 3.28
CA ARG A 37 4.26 7.21 2.34
C ARG A 37 3.74 6.94 0.93
N SER A 38 4.18 7.75 -0.05
CA SER A 38 4.01 7.48 -1.49
C SER A 38 5.35 7.12 -2.11
N TYR A 39 5.36 6.15 -3.03
CA TYR A 39 6.58 5.65 -3.64
C TYR A 39 6.37 5.04 -5.01
N ARG A 40 7.47 4.87 -5.73
CA ARG A 40 7.50 4.32 -7.10
C ARG A 40 8.43 3.11 -7.18
N TRP A 41 8.32 2.38 -8.28
CA TRP A 41 9.08 1.16 -8.56
C TRP A 41 10.11 1.40 -9.64
N VAL A 42 11.36 1.00 -9.42
CA VAL A 42 12.47 1.25 -10.35
C VAL A 42 12.30 0.49 -11.68
N ARG A 43 11.51 -0.58 -11.68
CA ARG A 43 11.18 -1.42 -12.85
C ARG A 43 9.82 -2.09 -12.67
N PRO A 44 9.21 -2.65 -13.73
CA PRO A 44 7.98 -3.41 -13.58
C PRO A 44 8.13 -4.50 -12.53
N SER A 45 7.30 -4.42 -11.50
CA SER A 45 7.39 -5.27 -10.31
C SER A 45 6.05 -5.96 -10.05
N VAL A 46 6.09 -7.03 -9.26
CA VAL A 46 4.88 -7.70 -8.76
C VAL A 46 5.04 -7.91 -7.26
N SER A 47 4.12 -7.33 -6.50
CA SER A 47 4.00 -7.65 -5.08
C SER A 47 2.85 -8.63 -4.87
N PHE A 48 3.04 -9.60 -3.97
CA PHE A 48 2.04 -10.62 -3.68
C PHE A 48 1.88 -10.85 -2.18
N GLY A 49 0.68 -11.25 -1.78
CA GLY A 49 0.32 -11.38 -0.37
C GLY A 49 1.11 -12.46 0.36
N TYR A 50 1.17 -12.33 1.69
CA TYR A 50 1.89 -13.24 2.58
C TYR A 50 1.51 -14.72 2.38
N PHE A 51 0.25 -14.99 2.05
CA PHE A 51 -0.29 -16.36 1.91
C PHE A 51 -0.31 -16.88 0.46
N THR A 52 0.05 -16.05 -0.52
CA THR A 52 0.05 -16.45 -1.95
C THR A 52 1.13 -17.51 -2.20
N PRO A 53 0.82 -18.65 -2.83
CA PRO A 53 1.79 -19.64 -3.23
C PRO A 53 2.80 -19.08 -4.24
N TRP A 54 4.08 -19.44 -4.11
CA TRP A 54 5.12 -19.00 -5.04
C TRP A 54 4.85 -19.45 -6.48
N SER A 55 4.29 -20.63 -6.66
CA SER A 55 3.94 -21.18 -7.98
C SER A 55 2.97 -20.29 -8.77
N GLU A 56 2.17 -19.48 -8.09
CA GLU A 56 1.20 -18.59 -8.73
C GLU A 56 1.82 -17.28 -9.26
N VAL A 57 3.06 -16.99 -8.86
CA VAL A 57 3.76 -15.76 -9.29
C VAL A 57 5.01 -16.04 -10.11
N ALA A 58 5.71 -17.14 -9.87
CA ALA A 58 7.02 -17.41 -10.45
C ALA A 58 7.01 -17.48 -11.99
N LEU A 59 6.11 -18.30 -12.55
CA LEU A 59 6.01 -18.47 -14.01
C LEU A 59 5.17 -17.36 -14.67
N PRO A 60 3.96 -17.01 -14.17
CA PRO A 60 3.14 -15.97 -14.81
C PRO A 60 3.83 -14.61 -14.90
N PHE A 61 4.71 -14.29 -13.96
CA PHE A 61 5.39 -13.00 -13.89
C PHE A 61 6.92 -13.12 -14.04
N ALA A 62 7.39 -14.12 -14.75
CA ALA A 62 8.81 -14.29 -15.05
C ALA A 62 9.41 -13.03 -15.69
N GLY A 63 10.59 -12.62 -15.24
CA GLY A 63 11.28 -11.40 -15.71
C GLY A 63 10.87 -10.11 -14.99
N ARG A 64 9.88 -10.15 -14.09
CA ARG A 64 9.53 -9.03 -13.22
C ARG A 64 10.25 -9.12 -11.87
N ASP A 65 10.31 -7.99 -11.16
CA ASP A 65 10.82 -7.94 -9.79
C ASP A 65 9.74 -8.43 -8.82
N LEU A 66 9.90 -9.63 -8.26
CA LEU A 66 8.88 -10.30 -7.45
C LEU A 66 9.16 -10.11 -5.97
N VAL A 67 8.19 -9.62 -5.21
CA VAL A 67 8.34 -9.46 -3.75
C VAL A 67 7.10 -9.89 -2.99
N ARG A 68 7.29 -10.70 -1.94
CA ARG A 68 6.24 -11.06 -0.99
C ARG A 68 6.04 -9.96 0.04
N ARG A 69 4.82 -9.44 0.14
CA ARG A 69 4.46 -8.46 1.16
C ARG A 69 4.35 -9.10 2.55
N TRP A 70 4.46 -8.29 3.56
CA TRP A 70 4.23 -8.70 4.95
C TRP A 70 2.74 -8.74 5.34
N ASN A 71 1.87 -8.12 4.56
CA ASN A 71 0.41 -8.20 4.70
C ASN A 71 -0.18 -9.30 3.80
N GLY A 72 -1.48 -9.54 3.93
CA GLY A 72 -2.23 -10.46 3.07
C GLY A 72 -2.53 -9.89 1.69
N GLY A 73 -3.67 -10.28 1.16
CA GLY A 73 -4.14 -9.90 -0.17
C GLY A 73 -3.58 -10.79 -1.27
N GLY A 74 -3.94 -10.53 -2.52
CA GLY A 74 -3.50 -11.28 -3.68
C GLY A 74 -2.31 -10.63 -4.40
N ILE A 75 -2.27 -10.76 -5.72
CA ILE A 75 -1.17 -10.32 -6.60
C ILE A 75 -1.48 -8.92 -7.13
N VAL A 76 -0.48 -8.05 -7.12
CA VAL A 76 -0.58 -6.67 -7.65
C VAL A 76 0.62 -6.40 -8.56
N GLU A 77 0.35 -6.02 -9.81
CA GLU A 77 1.35 -5.56 -10.75
C GLU A 77 1.62 -4.06 -10.56
N HIS A 78 2.89 -3.67 -10.60
CA HIS A 78 3.35 -2.31 -10.38
C HIS A 78 4.20 -1.80 -11.55
N GLY A 79 4.17 -0.48 -11.75
CA GLY A 79 4.97 0.20 -12.78
C GLY A 79 4.45 1.60 -13.06
N GLN A 80 3.19 1.74 -13.40
CA GLN A 80 2.54 3.03 -13.66
C GLN A 80 1.46 3.37 -12.62
N ASP A 81 1.36 2.58 -11.58
CA ASP A 81 0.40 2.79 -10.51
C ASP A 81 0.88 3.86 -9.50
N PHE A 82 -0.06 4.50 -8.85
CA PHE A 82 0.23 5.27 -7.64
C PHE A 82 0.22 4.31 -6.46
N THR A 83 1.39 4.05 -5.90
CA THR A 83 1.55 3.16 -4.74
C THR A 83 1.74 3.96 -3.46
N TYR A 84 1.05 3.54 -2.40
CA TYR A 84 1.15 4.19 -1.09
C TYR A 84 1.08 3.17 0.04
N SER A 85 1.61 3.55 1.19
CA SER A 85 1.39 2.87 2.46
C SER A 85 0.93 3.86 3.53
N LEU A 86 0.04 3.40 4.40
CA LEU A 86 -0.39 4.13 5.58
C LEU A 86 -0.10 3.28 6.81
N ILE A 87 0.79 3.77 7.64
CA ILE A 87 1.23 3.15 8.88
C ILE A 87 0.57 3.86 10.04
N CYS A 88 -0.09 3.12 10.92
CA CYS A 88 -0.68 3.63 12.14
C CYS A 88 -0.11 2.86 13.33
N PRO A 89 0.94 3.38 14.00
CA PRO A 89 1.59 2.70 15.10
C PRO A 89 0.72 2.72 16.37
N GLY A 90 1.02 1.83 17.31
CA GLY A 90 0.33 1.72 18.59
C GLY A 90 -0.87 0.79 18.54
N THR A 91 -1.50 0.62 19.71
CA THR A 91 -2.63 -0.32 19.89
C THR A 91 -3.86 0.32 20.52
N LYS A 92 -3.71 1.52 21.08
CA LYS A 92 -4.83 2.22 21.74
C LYS A 92 -5.65 2.98 20.70
N ASN A 93 -6.97 2.82 20.78
CA ASN A 93 -7.94 3.55 19.94
C ASN A 93 -7.79 3.35 18.44
N LEU A 94 -7.16 2.24 18.00
CA LEU A 94 -7.10 1.92 16.58
C LEU A 94 -8.48 1.51 16.06
N PRO A 95 -8.87 1.98 14.86
CA PRO A 95 -10.09 1.52 14.21
C PRO A 95 -10.03 0.02 13.90
N THR A 96 -11.16 -0.58 13.61
CA THR A 96 -11.18 -1.91 12.99
C THR A 96 -10.51 -1.86 11.63
N THR A 97 -10.01 -3.00 11.14
CA THR A 97 -9.40 -3.07 9.79
C THR A 97 -10.38 -2.64 8.70
N ILE A 98 -11.66 -2.97 8.83
CA ILE A 98 -12.72 -2.61 7.89
C ILE A 98 -12.94 -1.08 7.91
N GLU A 99 -13.04 -0.49 9.08
CA GLU A 99 -13.22 0.96 9.22
C GLU A 99 -12.00 1.73 8.71
N PHE A 100 -10.79 1.26 9.02
CA PHE A 100 -9.55 1.86 8.53
C PHE A 100 -9.48 1.84 7.00
N TYR A 101 -9.80 0.68 6.41
CA TYR A 101 -9.89 0.50 4.96
C TYR A 101 -10.90 1.47 4.33
N ARG A 102 -12.12 1.50 4.89
CA ARG A 102 -13.20 2.37 4.41
C ARG A 102 -12.83 3.85 4.45
N VAL A 103 -12.25 4.32 5.56
CA VAL A 103 -11.87 5.73 5.71
C VAL A 103 -10.83 6.17 4.69
N VAL A 104 -9.81 5.34 4.45
CA VAL A 104 -8.77 5.63 3.47
C VAL A 104 -9.34 5.67 2.05
N HIS A 105 -10.14 4.65 1.67
CA HIS A 105 -10.72 4.62 0.33
C HIS A 105 -11.81 5.69 0.11
N LEU A 106 -12.52 6.10 1.17
CA LEU A 106 -13.43 7.24 1.09
C LEU A 106 -12.68 8.55 0.82
N ALA A 107 -11.54 8.78 1.49
CA ALA A 107 -10.70 9.95 1.23
C ALA A 107 -10.18 9.95 -0.21
N ILE A 108 -9.69 8.81 -0.71
CA ILE A 108 -9.24 8.65 -2.10
C ILE A 108 -10.40 8.92 -3.06
N SER A 109 -11.58 8.33 -2.81
CA SER A 109 -12.77 8.51 -3.65
C SER A 109 -13.17 9.99 -3.77
N ASN A 110 -13.24 10.69 -2.65
CA ASN A 110 -13.63 12.12 -2.63
C ASN A 110 -12.63 12.95 -3.45
N ILE A 111 -11.32 12.76 -3.25
CA ILE A 111 -10.29 13.49 -4.01
C ILE A 111 -10.42 13.21 -5.50
N LEU A 112 -10.60 11.97 -5.91
CA LEU A 112 -10.74 11.62 -7.32
C LEU A 112 -12.00 12.19 -7.94
N GLN A 113 -13.14 12.19 -7.22
CA GLN A 113 -14.40 12.76 -7.67
C GLN A 113 -14.33 14.28 -7.82
N GLU A 114 -13.74 14.97 -6.83
CA GLU A 114 -13.51 16.42 -6.86
C GLU A 114 -12.61 16.85 -8.04
N ASN A 115 -11.75 15.94 -8.51
CA ASN A 115 -10.89 16.14 -9.67
C ASN A 115 -11.45 15.53 -10.97
N GLY A 116 -12.76 15.30 -11.04
CA GLY A 116 -13.46 14.95 -12.27
C GLY A 116 -13.44 13.45 -12.64
N SER A 117 -12.96 12.58 -11.78
CA SER A 117 -12.99 11.13 -11.99
C SER A 117 -14.20 10.52 -11.28
N PRO A 118 -15.25 10.05 -11.99
CA PRO A 118 -16.47 9.51 -11.38
C PRO A 118 -16.26 8.09 -10.85
N VAL A 119 -15.49 7.97 -9.78
CA VAL A 119 -15.22 6.69 -9.13
C VAL A 119 -16.34 6.28 -8.18
N GLU A 120 -16.54 4.98 -8.04
CA GLU A 120 -17.57 4.38 -7.19
C GLU A 120 -16.92 3.50 -6.14
N MET A 121 -17.40 3.59 -4.90
CA MET A 121 -16.98 2.68 -3.83
C MET A 121 -17.83 1.41 -3.85
N VAL A 122 -17.19 0.26 -3.83
CA VAL A 122 -17.84 -1.05 -3.82
C VAL A 122 -18.57 -1.27 -2.49
N SER A 123 -19.87 -1.49 -2.55
CA SER A 123 -20.72 -1.69 -1.35
C SER A 123 -20.65 -3.12 -0.81
N LEU A 124 -20.50 -4.13 -1.68
CA LEU A 124 -20.42 -5.55 -1.32
C LEU A 124 -19.26 -6.21 -2.06
N SER A 125 -18.57 -7.14 -1.39
CA SER A 125 -17.50 -7.91 -2.01
C SER A 125 -18.01 -8.84 -3.10
N GLU A 126 -17.27 -8.93 -4.21
CA GLU A 126 -17.57 -9.87 -5.29
C GLU A 126 -17.16 -11.30 -4.92
N PRO A 127 -17.84 -12.34 -5.43
CA PRO A 127 -17.45 -13.72 -5.17
C PRO A 127 -16.02 -14.03 -5.61
N VAL A 128 -15.28 -14.81 -4.82
CA VAL A 128 -13.87 -15.15 -5.12
C VAL A 128 -13.81 -16.24 -6.18
N LEU A 129 -13.38 -15.92 -7.42
CA LEU A 129 -13.13 -16.85 -8.52
C LEU A 129 -11.66 -16.82 -9.04
N SER A 130 -10.80 -15.90 -8.60
CA SER A 130 -9.41 -15.73 -9.04
C SER A 130 -8.53 -15.17 -7.92
N LEU A 131 -7.21 -15.38 -7.96
CA LEU A 131 -6.23 -14.87 -7.00
C LEU A 131 -5.63 -13.51 -7.37
N ALA A 132 -5.91 -13.02 -8.58
CA ALA A 132 -5.49 -11.69 -8.99
C ALA A 132 -6.29 -10.62 -8.24
N CYS A 133 -5.65 -9.90 -7.34
CA CYS A 133 -6.28 -8.92 -6.44
C CYS A 133 -6.97 -7.77 -7.18
N PHE A 134 -6.49 -7.43 -8.38
CA PHE A 134 -7.07 -6.35 -9.19
C PHE A 134 -8.19 -6.79 -10.14
N GLU A 135 -8.45 -8.08 -10.28
CA GLU A 135 -9.59 -8.57 -11.06
C GLU A 135 -10.89 -8.55 -10.27
N LYS A 136 -10.80 -8.53 -8.93
CA LYS A 136 -11.97 -8.57 -8.05
C LYS A 136 -11.94 -7.45 -7.04
N ALA A 137 -13.10 -6.87 -6.89
CA ALA A 137 -13.31 -5.85 -5.91
C ALA A 137 -13.87 -6.45 -4.62
N VAL A 138 -13.27 -6.08 -3.50
CA VAL A 138 -13.82 -6.30 -2.16
C VAL A 138 -14.55 -5.04 -1.71
N GLN A 139 -15.33 -5.18 -0.64
CA GLN A 139 -16.05 -4.05 -0.07
C GLN A 139 -15.09 -2.88 0.21
N PHE A 140 -15.49 -1.69 -0.20
CA PHE A 140 -14.76 -0.43 -0.14
C PHE A 140 -13.60 -0.26 -1.12
N ASP A 141 -13.33 -1.21 -2.01
CA ASP A 141 -12.49 -0.95 -3.18
C ASP A 141 -13.12 0.13 -4.07
N LEU A 142 -12.31 0.77 -4.91
CA LEU A 142 -12.82 1.75 -5.85
C LEU A 142 -12.87 1.20 -7.26
N LYS A 143 -13.96 1.52 -7.96
CA LYS A 143 -14.17 1.21 -9.38
C LYS A 143 -14.35 2.48 -10.18
N LEU A 144 -13.90 2.44 -11.43
CA LEU A 144 -14.20 3.42 -12.46
C LEU A 144 -14.77 2.68 -13.67
N ARG A 145 -15.99 3.04 -14.09
CA ARG A 145 -16.68 2.37 -15.22
C ARG A 145 -16.73 0.84 -15.08
N GLY A 146 -17.02 0.37 -13.87
CA GLY A 146 -17.12 -1.05 -13.55
C GLY A 146 -15.79 -1.79 -13.33
N GLN A 147 -14.65 -1.18 -13.64
CA GLN A 147 -13.33 -1.77 -13.44
C GLN A 147 -12.72 -1.32 -12.11
N LYS A 148 -12.14 -2.24 -11.36
CA LYS A 148 -11.39 -1.91 -10.14
C LYS A 148 -10.18 -1.06 -10.48
N ILE A 149 -10.04 0.06 -9.78
CA ILE A 149 -8.92 1.00 -9.94
C ILE A 149 -8.11 1.16 -8.66
N ALA A 150 -8.68 0.95 -7.49
CA ALA A 150 -7.94 1.06 -6.24
C ALA A 150 -8.32 -0.06 -5.27
N GLY A 151 -7.33 -0.54 -4.55
CA GLY A 151 -7.45 -1.51 -3.49
C GLY A 151 -6.22 -1.52 -2.60
N ALA A 152 -6.35 -2.13 -1.43
CA ALA A 152 -5.27 -2.23 -0.47
C ALA A 152 -5.31 -3.54 0.30
N ALA A 153 -4.23 -3.81 1.03
CA ALA A 153 -4.16 -4.90 1.99
C ALA A 153 -3.70 -4.36 3.35
N ILE A 154 -4.23 -4.92 4.43
CA ILE A 154 -3.91 -4.49 5.78
C ILE A 154 -3.28 -5.63 6.58
N ARG A 155 -2.20 -5.30 7.29
CA ARG A 155 -1.67 -6.08 8.39
C ARG A 155 -2.04 -5.40 9.71
N ARG A 156 -2.65 -6.17 10.61
CA ARG A 156 -2.88 -5.77 12.02
C ARG A 156 -2.00 -6.60 12.93
N SER A 157 -1.34 -5.96 13.87
CA SER A 157 -0.56 -6.63 14.91
C SER A 157 -0.61 -5.84 16.22
N PRO A 158 -0.04 -6.36 17.32
CA PRO A 158 0.11 -5.58 18.57
C PRO A 158 0.91 -4.28 18.42
N LYS A 159 1.60 -4.05 17.30
CA LYS A 159 2.36 -2.82 17.03
C LYS A 159 1.56 -1.77 16.27
N GLY A 160 0.42 -2.13 15.67
CA GLY A 160 -0.38 -1.18 14.90
C GLY A 160 -1.01 -1.78 13.63
N LEU A 161 -1.30 -0.88 12.68
CA LEU A 161 -1.83 -1.19 11.36
C LEU A 161 -0.84 -0.76 10.27
N LEU A 162 -0.63 -1.62 9.28
CA LEU A 162 0.05 -1.32 8.03
C LEU A 162 -0.91 -1.58 6.88
N LEU A 163 -1.34 -0.53 6.19
CA LEU A 163 -2.08 -0.59 4.94
C LEU A 163 -1.13 -0.31 3.79
N GLN A 164 -1.12 -1.18 2.77
CA GLN A 164 -0.42 -0.97 1.50
C GLN A 164 -1.45 -0.99 0.38
N GLY A 165 -1.52 0.09 -0.39
CA GLY A 165 -2.52 0.29 -1.43
C GLY A 165 -1.90 0.70 -2.77
N SER A 166 -2.69 0.50 -3.83
CA SER A 166 -2.33 0.85 -5.21
C SER A 166 -3.55 1.42 -5.92
N ILE A 167 -3.35 2.51 -6.66
CA ILE A 167 -4.32 3.09 -7.58
C ILE A 167 -3.79 2.87 -8.99
N GLN A 168 -4.56 2.19 -9.82
CA GLN A 168 -4.18 1.75 -11.17
C GLN A 168 -5.17 2.25 -12.22
N ARG A 169 -4.77 2.23 -13.50
CA ARG A 169 -5.65 2.51 -14.65
C ARG A 169 -6.26 3.92 -14.64
N LEU A 170 -5.70 4.80 -13.83
CA LEU A 170 -6.12 6.18 -13.66
C LEU A 170 -4.90 7.02 -13.34
N GLU A 171 -4.77 8.16 -13.98
CA GLU A 171 -3.82 9.19 -13.59
C GLU A 171 -4.39 9.96 -12.40
N VAL A 172 -3.68 9.95 -11.29
CA VAL A 172 -4.09 10.69 -10.09
C VAL A 172 -3.80 12.19 -10.27
N PRO A 173 -4.57 13.09 -9.63
CA PRO A 173 -4.30 14.52 -9.67
C PRO A 173 -2.88 14.87 -9.20
N ALA A 174 -2.36 16.01 -9.66
CA ALA A 174 -1.08 16.53 -9.16
C ALA A 174 -1.12 16.67 -7.63
N HIS A 175 -0.02 16.34 -6.98
CA HIS A 175 0.10 16.39 -5.51
C HIS A 175 -0.93 15.52 -4.75
N PHE A 176 -1.36 14.43 -5.35
CA PHE A 176 -2.38 13.54 -4.79
C PHE A 176 -2.04 13.07 -3.36
N GLU A 177 -0.77 12.75 -3.09
CA GLU A 177 -0.28 12.36 -1.77
C GLU A 177 -0.46 13.46 -0.72
N VAL A 178 -0.32 14.74 -1.11
CA VAL A 178 -0.57 15.89 -0.22
C VAL A 178 -2.06 16.04 0.05
N LEU A 179 -2.89 15.90 -0.98
CA LEU A 179 -4.36 15.93 -0.84
C LEU A 179 -4.83 14.80 0.09
N LEU A 180 -4.28 13.59 -0.09
CA LEU A 180 -4.62 12.43 0.74
C LEU A 180 -4.14 12.61 2.18
N ALA A 181 -2.94 13.13 2.38
CA ALA A 181 -2.44 13.43 3.72
C ALA A 181 -3.33 14.43 4.46
N ASN A 182 -3.73 15.52 3.80
CA ASN A 182 -4.61 16.56 4.38
C ASN A 182 -6.05 16.06 4.62
N ALA A 183 -6.52 15.10 3.81
CA ALA A 183 -7.80 14.44 4.06
C ALA A 183 -7.78 13.53 5.30
N LEU A 184 -6.61 12.92 5.60
CA LEU A 184 -6.45 11.96 6.68
C LEU A 184 -5.86 12.55 7.98
N GLY A 185 -5.11 13.67 7.92
CA GLY A 185 -4.47 14.33 9.05
C GLY A 185 -5.05 15.71 9.35
N GLU A 186 -5.02 16.12 10.62
CA GLU A 186 -5.31 17.50 11.05
C GLU A 186 -4.05 18.37 10.90
N HIS A 187 -2.91 17.83 11.33
CA HIS A 187 -1.59 18.42 11.18
C HIS A 187 -0.70 17.48 10.37
N VAL A 188 -0.23 17.94 9.23
CA VAL A 188 0.63 17.16 8.31
C VAL A 188 2.03 17.71 8.31
N ASP A 189 3.01 16.87 8.72
CA ASP A 189 4.44 17.17 8.63
C ASP A 189 5.05 16.42 7.45
N SER A 190 5.64 17.11 6.50
CA SER A 190 6.42 16.48 5.42
C SER A 190 7.88 16.33 5.84
N SER A 191 8.44 15.12 5.68
CA SER A 191 9.85 14.88 5.94
C SER A 191 10.38 13.66 5.18
N ALA A 192 11.68 13.66 4.91
CA ALA A 192 12.36 12.50 4.31
C ALA A 192 12.57 11.38 5.35
N LEU A 193 12.89 10.19 4.84
CA LEU A 193 13.43 9.10 5.67
C LEU A 193 14.77 9.51 6.27
N SER A 194 15.01 9.17 7.53
CA SER A 194 16.32 9.40 8.15
C SER A 194 17.34 8.36 7.68
N ASP A 195 18.62 8.70 7.76
CA ASP A 195 19.71 7.79 7.40
C ASP A 195 19.62 6.47 8.18
N LEU A 196 19.33 6.55 9.48
CA LEU A 196 19.15 5.36 10.33
C LEU A 196 17.98 4.47 9.84
N MET A 197 16.87 5.07 9.45
CA MET A 197 15.75 4.29 8.88
C MET A 197 16.14 3.65 7.55
N MET A 198 16.93 4.35 6.73
CA MET A 198 17.41 3.83 5.46
C MET A 198 18.41 2.68 5.64
N GLU A 199 19.32 2.76 6.60
CA GLU A 199 20.24 1.68 6.96
C GLU A 199 19.48 0.43 7.45
N GLN A 200 18.50 0.61 8.35
CA GLN A 200 17.64 -0.49 8.82
C GLN A 200 16.83 -1.13 7.69
N ALA A 201 16.26 -0.30 6.80
CA ALA A 201 15.52 -0.79 5.65
C ALA A 201 16.44 -1.53 4.65
N ALA A 202 17.66 -1.04 4.40
CA ALA A 202 18.63 -1.70 3.53
C ALA A 202 19.03 -3.08 4.09
N TYR A 203 19.28 -3.18 5.39
CA TYR A 203 19.52 -4.45 6.06
C TYR A 203 18.34 -5.40 5.89
N LEU A 204 17.12 -4.94 6.18
CA LEU A 204 15.90 -5.74 6.06
C LEU A 204 15.60 -6.13 4.61
N ALA A 205 15.87 -5.28 3.64
CA ALA A 205 15.73 -5.58 2.22
C ALA A 205 16.63 -6.75 1.82
N LYS A 206 17.89 -6.73 2.26
CA LYS A 206 18.86 -7.77 1.99
C LYS A 206 18.50 -9.10 2.69
N GLU A 207 18.30 -9.06 3.99
CA GLU A 207 18.14 -10.28 4.82
C GLU A 207 16.76 -10.92 4.70
N LYS A 208 15.74 -10.17 4.28
CA LYS A 208 14.37 -10.68 4.17
C LYS A 208 13.82 -10.55 2.75
N TYR A 209 13.59 -9.34 2.28
CA TYR A 209 12.76 -9.14 1.08
C TYR A 209 13.44 -9.53 -0.24
N SER A 210 14.77 -9.59 -0.29
CA SER A 210 15.52 -10.16 -1.41
C SER A 210 15.79 -11.67 -1.24
N ALA A 211 15.58 -12.24 -0.06
CA ALA A 211 15.88 -13.62 0.24
C ALA A 211 14.86 -14.59 -0.38
N ALA A 212 15.36 -15.69 -0.95
CA ALA A 212 14.51 -16.73 -1.53
C ALA A 212 13.63 -17.41 -0.46
N GLU A 213 14.14 -17.58 0.76
CA GLU A 213 13.46 -18.16 1.90
C GLU A 213 12.19 -17.37 2.27
N TRP A 214 12.23 -16.06 2.13
CA TRP A 214 11.06 -15.21 2.35
C TRP A 214 10.08 -15.26 1.17
N ASN A 215 10.57 -15.08 -0.05
CA ASN A 215 9.72 -14.97 -1.23
C ASN A 215 9.09 -16.31 -1.63
N ARG A 216 9.80 -17.45 -1.43
CA ARG A 216 9.38 -18.80 -1.84
C ARG A 216 8.85 -19.65 -0.69
N ARG A 217 8.60 -19.09 0.47
CA ARG A 217 8.22 -19.81 1.71
C ARG A 217 6.91 -20.59 1.65
N ARG A 218 6.12 -20.44 0.58
CA ARG A 218 4.86 -21.14 0.33
C ARG A 218 4.72 -21.56 -1.13
#